data_c108ba1d805c0931908f1927852142c7
#
_entry.id   c108ba1d805c0931908f1927852142c7
#
_cell.length_a   1.000
_cell.length_b   1.000
_cell.length_c   1.000
_cell.angle_alpha   90.00
_cell.angle_beta   90.00
_cell.angle_gamma   90.00
#
_symmetry.space_group_name_H-M   'P 1'
#
loop_
_entity.id
_entity.type
_entity.pdbx_description
1 polymer ?
#
loop_
_entity_poly.entity_id
_entity_poly.type
_entity_poly.pdbx_seq_one_letter_code
_entity_poly.pdbx_strand_id
1 'polypeptide(L)'
;MKQVPLIRIVDDDPSVGASFRFVLEAVGYQVRTYESAAEFLDGDDPTREGCMLLDVRMPGLSGPELQTRLAEMKCDLPIIFLTAHGEVRMAVEAVQAGALDFLEKPVDAEALL
;
A
#
# COMPACT_ATOMS: atom_id res chain seq x y z
N MET A 1 -1.22 -25.21 6.90
CA MET A 1 -0.25 -24.64 5.95
C MET A 1 -0.29 -23.11 6.05
N LYS A 2 0.87 -22.49 6.09
CA LYS A 2 0.93 -21.03 6.05
C LYS A 2 0.62 -20.54 4.64
N GLN A 3 -0.17 -19.50 4.54
CA GLN A 3 -0.38 -18.81 3.28
C GLN A 3 0.90 -18.07 2.88
N VAL A 4 1.15 -17.98 1.59
CA VAL A 4 2.24 -17.16 1.06
C VAL A 4 1.93 -15.70 1.39
N PRO A 5 2.91 -14.89 1.83
CA PRO A 5 2.68 -13.47 2.07
C PRO A 5 2.15 -12.76 0.83
N LEU A 6 1.25 -11.81 1.05
CA LEU A 6 0.60 -11.07 -0.01
C LEU A 6 1.01 -9.61 0.02
N ILE A 7 1.46 -9.08 -1.12
CA ILE A 7 1.72 -7.66 -1.27
C ILE A 7 0.46 -7.01 -1.84
N ARG A 8 -0.10 -6.03 -1.10
CA ARG A 8 -1.26 -5.25 -1.56
C ARG A 8 -0.77 -3.92 -2.08
N ILE A 9 -1.31 -3.51 -3.21
CA ILE A 9 -1.03 -2.19 -3.79
C ILE A 9 -2.37 -1.47 -3.90
N VAL A 10 -2.51 -0.40 -3.14
CA VAL A 10 -3.74 0.39 -3.09
C VAL A 10 -3.44 1.77 -3.65
N ASP A 11 -3.85 2.02 -4.89
CA ASP A 11 -3.59 3.26 -5.61
C ASP A 11 -4.69 3.45 -6.65
N ASP A 12 -5.24 4.65 -6.74
CA ASP A 12 -6.32 4.94 -7.68
C ASP A 12 -5.86 5.03 -9.14
N ASP A 13 -4.56 5.07 -9.37
CA ASP A 13 -4.00 5.00 -10.72
C ASP A 13 -3.67 3.54 -11.06
N PRO A 14 -4.43 2.90 -11.94
CA PRO A 14 -4.21 1.48 -12.26
C PRO A 14 -2.84 1.20 -12.89
N SER A 15 -2.22 2.20 -13.52
CA SER A 15 -0.88 2.01 -14.10
C SER A 15 0.18 1.83 -13.03
N VAL A 16 0.02 2.46 -11.87
CA VAL A 16 0.93 2.29 -10.74
C VAL A 16 0.86 0.86 -10.22
N GLY A 17 -0.34 0.37 -9.98
CA GLY A 17 -0.53 -1.01 -9.52
C GLY A 17 0.02 -2.03 -10.50
N ALA A 18 -0.26 -1.83 -11.79
CA ALA A 18 0.21 -2.75 -12.84
C ALA A 18 1.74 -2.78 -12.92
N SER A 19 2.39 -1.62 -12.78
CA SER A 19 3.84 -1.50 -12.84
C SER A 19 4.51 -2.26 -11.69
N PHE A 20 4.06 -2.03 -10.46
CA PHE A 20 4.59 -2.73 -9.29
C PHE A 20 4.30 -4.23 -9.37
N ARG A 21 3.10 -4.60 -9.78
CA ARG A 21 2.71 -5.99 -9.90
C ARG A 21 3.62 -6.74 -10.86
N PHE A 22 3.91 -6.14 -12.02
CA PHE A 22 4.77 -6.76 -13.02
C PHE A 22 6.15 -7.10 -12.43
N VAL A 23 6.78 -6.13 -11.77
CA VAL A 23 8.12 -6.31 -11.21
C VAL A 23 8.12 -7.30 -10.06
N LEU A 24 7.16 -7.17 -9.14
CA LEU A 24 7.14 -7.99 -7.93
C LEU A 24 6.76 -9.44 -8.23
N GLU A 25 5.83 -9.67 -9.15
CA GLU A 25 5.48 -11.03 -9.56
C GLU A 25 6.63 -11.71 -10.29
N ALA A 26 7.42 -10.94 -11.02
CA ALA A 26 8.58 -11.49 -11.74
C ALA A 26 9.63 -12.08 -10.80
N VAL A 27 9.71 -11.61 -9.55
CA VAL A 27 10.63 -12.15 -8.54
C VAL A 27 9.95 -13.12 -7.57
N GLY A 28 8.71 -13.50 -7.83
CA GLY A 28 8.04 -14.57 -7.10
C GLY A 28 7.05 -14.13 -6.03
N TYR A 29 6.78 -12.86 -5.86
CA TYR A 29 5.77 -12.41 -4.89
C TYR A 29 4.36 -12.56 -5.44
N GLN A 30 3.41 -12.81 -4.54
CA GLN A 30 1.99 -12.70 -4.87
C GLN A 30 1.55 -11.27 -4.62
N VAL A 31 0.80 -10.71 -5.57
CA VAL A 31 0.41 -9.30 -5.56
C VAL A 31 -1.07 -9.16 -5.85
N ARG A 32 -1.76 -8.31 -5.10
CA ARG A 32 -3.11 -7.88 -5.42
C ARG A 32 -3.14 -6.37 -5.50
N THR A 33 -3.89 -5.84 -6.47
CA THR A 33 -4.04 -4.41 -6.67
C THR A 33 -5.47 -4.00 -6.40
N TYR A 34 -5.63 -2.84 -5.77
CA TYR A 34 -6.92 -2.23 -5.48
C TYR A 34 -6.86 -0.77 -5.89
N GLU A 35 -7.94 -0.26 -6.45
CA GLU A 35 -8.00 1.12 -6.92
C GLU A 35 -8.57 2.09 -5.88
N SER A 36 -9.00 1.58 -4.74
CA SER A 36 -9.52 2.40 -3.64
C SER A 36 -9.37 1.67 -2.31
N ALA A 37 -9.44 2.43 -1.23
CA ALA A 37 -9.46 1.85 0.11
C ALA A 37 -10.72 0.98 0.31
N ALA A 38 -11.84 1.39 -0.26
CA ALA A 38 -13.09 0.61 -0.16
C ALA A 38 -12.94 -0.75 -0.80
N GLU A 39 -12.34 -0.83 -2.00
CA GLU A 39 -12.10 -2.12 -2.66
C GLU A 39 -11.22 -3.02 -1.80
N PHE A 40 -10.18 -2.45 -1.19
CA PHE A 40 -9.31 -3.22 -0.30
C PHE A 40 -10.10 -3.76 0.90
N LEU A 41 -10.87 -2.90 1.57
CA LEU A 41 -11.61 -3.29 2.77
C LEU A 41 -12.67 -4.35 2.47
N ASP A 42 -13.28 -4.30 1.29
CA ASP A 42 -14.32 -5.25 0.90
C ASP A 42 -13.77 -6.58 0.39
N GLY A 43 -12.58 -6.56 -0.22
CA GLY A 43 -12.08 -7.71 -0.97
C GLY A 43 -10.88 -8.42 -0.38
N ASP A 44 -10.21 -7.84 0.62
CA ASP A 44 -8.98 -8.40 1.15
C ASP A 44 -9.19 -9.03 2.53
N ASP A 45 -8.32 -9.97 2.86
CA ASP A 45 -8.21 -10.51 4.19
C ASP A 45 -7.02 -9.85 4.89
N PRO A 46 -7.23 -8.83 5.74
CA PRO A 46 -6.13 -8.11 6.36
C PRO A 46 -5.37 -8.93 7.40
N THR A 47 -5.87 -10.12 7.76
CA THR A 47 -5.14 -11.01 8.67
C THR A 47 -4.05 -11.79 7.95
N ARG A 48 -4.09 -11.84 6.61
CA ARG A 48 -3.07 -12.52 5.83
C ARG A 48 -1.78 -11.71 5.85
N GLU A 49 -0.67 -12.36 6.21
CA GLU A 49 0.64 -11.72 6.27
C GLU A 49 1.06 -11.12 4.94
N GLY A 50 1.88 -10.11 4.99
CA GLY A 50 2.43 -9.42 3.83
C GLY A 50 2.71 -7.97 4.15
N CYS A 51 2.52 -7.11 3.17
CA CYS A 51 2.68 -5.67 3.34
C CYS A 51 1.75 -4.93 2.38
N MET A 52 1.72 -3.62 2.52
CA MET A 52 0.87 -2.76 1.70
C MET A 52 1.67 -1.58 1.15
N LEU A 53 1.55 -1.35 -0.15
CA LEU A 53 1.96 -0.09 -0.79
C LEU A 53 0.69 0.73 -0.92
N LEU A 54 0.65 1.90 -0.30
CA LEU A 54 -0.58 2.66 -0.14
C LEU A 54 -0.39 4.10 -0.61
N ASP A 55 -1.19 4.50 -1.59
CA ASP A 55 -1.21 5.87 -2.06
C ASP A 55 -1.76 6.80 -0.99
N VAL A 56 -1.14 7.97 -0.83
CA VAL A 56 -1.57 8.96 0.16
C VAL A 56 -2.91 9.57 -0.21
N ARG A 57 -3.08 9.97 -1.47
CA ARG A 57 -4.31 10.62 -1.93
C ARG A 57 -5.11 9.72 -2.86
N MET A 58 -6.34 9.45 -2.44
CA MET A 58 -7.30 8.69 -3.24
C MET A 58 -8.69 9.27 -3.03
N PRO A 59 -9.57 9.20 -4.03
CA PRO A 59 -10.97 9.57 -3.84
C PRO A 59 -11.61 8.73 -2.73
N GLY A 60 -12.47 9.33 -1.96
CA GLY A 60 -13.09 8.66 -0.81
C GLY A 60 -12.12 8.60 0.36
N LEU A 61 -11.85 7.41 0.88
CA LEU A 61 -10.95 7.24 2.01
C LEU A 61 -9.50 7.42 1.54
N SER A 62 -8.77 8.33 2.17
CA SER A 62 -7.35 8.56 1.84
C SER A 62 -6.47 7.47 2.43
N GLY A 63 -5.18 7.44 2.01
CA GLY A 63 -4.21 6.51 2.57
C GLY A 63 -4.07 6.62 4.08
N PRO A 64 -3.82 7.84 4.64
CA PRO A 64 -3.75 8.00 6.10
C PRO A 64 -5.03 7.61 6.82
N GLU A 65 -6.19 7.86 6.22
CA GLU A 65 -7.47 7.44 6.80
C GLU A 65 -7.59 5.91 6.82
N LEU A 66 -7.15 5.23 5.76
CA LEU A 66 -7.11 3.77 5.75
C LEU A 66 -6.14 3.24 6.80
N GLN A 67 -4.98 3.88 6.96
CA GLN A 67 -4.02 3.51 8.00
C GLN A 67 -4.68 3.55 9.38
N THR A 68 -5.41 4.62 9.67
CA THR A 68 -6.12 4.77 10.94
C THR A 68 -7.16 3.67 11.11
N ARG A 69 -7.91 3.36 10.04
CA ARG A 69 -8.92 2.32 10.05
C ARG A 69 -8.31 0.95 10.35
N LEU A 70 -7.17 0.65 9.74
CA LEU A 70 -6.47 -0.61 9.98
C LEU A 70 -5.96 -0.70 11.42
N ALA A 71 -5.46 0.40 11.98
CA ALA A 71 -5.02 0.44 13.37
C ALA A 71 -6.18 0.16 14.33
N GLU A 72 -7.36 0.72 14.05
CA GLU A 72 -8.56 0.46 14.84
C GLU A 72 -8.99 -1.00 14.77
N MET A 73 -8.77 -1.66 13.65
CA MET A 73 -9.05 -3.07 13.45
C MET A 73 -7.96 -3.97 14.05
N LYS A 74 -6.93 -3.38 14.65
CA LYS A 74 -5.75 -4.07 15.19
C LYS A 74 -5.02 -4.87 14.12
N CYS A 75 -5.05 -4.37 12.90
CA CYS A 75 -4.30 -4.93 11.78
C CYS A 75 -2.92 -4.28 11.77
N ASP A 76 -1.87 -5.09 11.80
CA ASP A 76 -0.49 -4.63 11.90
C ASP A 76 0.31 -4.83 10.62
N LEU A 77 -0.37 -4.83 9.46
CA LEU A 77 0.31 -4.90 8.18
C LEU A 77 1.32 -3.75 8.05
N PRO A 78 2.57 -4.03 7.70
CA PRO A 78 3.52 -2.97 7.38
C PRO A 78 3.03 -2.17 6.17
N ILE A 79 3.08 -0.85 6.28
CA ILE A 79 2.61 0.05 5.23
C ILE A 79 3.77 0.89 4.73
N ILE A 80 3.96 0.92 3.41
CA ILE A 80 4.85 1.85 2.73
C ILE A 80 3.97 2.78 1.91
N PHE A 81 4.02 4.08 2.20
CA PHE A 81 3.20 5.05 1.49
C PHE A 81 3.82 5.42 0.15
N LEU A 82 2.96 5.61 -0.85
CA LEU A 82 3.34 6.17 -2.15
C LEU A 82 2.83 7.62 -2.14
N THR A 83 3.75 8.58 -2.28
CA THR A 83 3.40 9.99 -2.17
C THR A 83 3.77 10.75 -3.43
N ALA A 84 2.89 11.65 -3.87
CA ALA A 84 3.20 12.54 -4.98
C ALA A 84 4.11 13.68 -4.49
N HIS A 85 4.76 14.34 -5.45
CA HIS A 85 5.56 15.51 -5.14
C HIS A 85 4.70 16.57 -4.42
N GLY A 86 5.20 17.10 -3.32
CA GLY A 86 4.47 18.10 -2.53
C GLY A 86 3.67 17.51 -1.37
N GLU A 87 3.59 16.19 -1.25
CA GLU A 87 2.82 15.54 -0.17
C GLU A 87 3.74 14.87 0.87
N VAL A 88 5.02 15.22 0.86
CA VAL A 88 6.02 14.60 1.74
C VAL A 88 5.68 14.79 3.22
N ARG A 89 5.14 15.96 3.59
CA ARG A 89 4.74 16.20 4.97
C ARG A 89 3.70 15.19 5.46
N MET A 90 2.70 14.91 4.64
CA MET A 90 1.67 13.92 4.99
C MET A 90 2.27 12.53 5.15
N ALA A 91 3.23 12.19 4.28
CA ALA A 91 3.92 10.90 4.37
C ALA A 91 4.76 10.80 5.64
N VAL A 92 5.47 11.87 6.01
CA VAL A 92 6.25 11.90 7.25
C VAL A 92 5.34 11.69 8.46
N GLU A 93 4.20 12.37 8.50
CA GLU A 93 3.23 12.19 9.58
C GLU A 93 2.71 10.75 9.64
N ALA A 94 2.49 10.13 8.48
CA ALA A 94 2.06 8.74 8.41
C ALA A 94 3.11 7.78 8.96
N VAL A 95 4.39 8.02 8.68
CA VAL A 95 5.48 7.23 9.24
C VAL A 95 5.53 7.39 10.76
N GLN A 96 5.36 8.61 11.25
CA GLN A 96 5.31 8.87 12.69
C GLN A 96 4.12 8.17 13.36
N ALA A 97 3.05 7.94 12.59
CA ALA A 97 1.86 7.23 13.08
C ALA A 97 1.97 5.71 12.93
N GLY A 98 3.10 5.19 12.47
CA GLY A 98 3.37 3.77 12.45
C GLY A 98 3.65 3.12 11.10
N ALA A 99 3.59 3.87 10.00
CA ALA A 99 3.98 3.34 8.70
C ALA A 99 5.47 3.04 8.68
N LEU A 100 5.86 2.05 7.88
CA LEU A 100 7.26 1.62 7.80
C LEU A 100 8.12 2.66 7.09
N ASP A 101 7.63 3.23 5.99
CA ASP A 101 8.39 4.17 5.17
C ASP A 101 7.45 4.83 4.15
N PHE A 102 8.01 5.67 3.29
CA PHE A 102 7.30 6.21 2.15
C PHE A 102 8.25 6.30 0.94
N LEU A 103 7.64 6.27 -0.26
CA LEU A 103 8.36 6.43 -1.53
C LEU A 103 7.69 7.56 -2.31
N GLU A 104 8.50 8.47 -2.87
CA GLU A 104 7.98 9.58 -3.65
C GLU A 104 7.81 9.18 -5.12
N LYS A 105 6.64 9.48 -5.69
CA LYS A 105 6.38 9.21 -7.11
C LYS A 105 7.10 10.23 -8.01
N PRO A 106 7.50 9.85 -9.23
CA PRO A 106 7.38 8.50 -9.79
C PRO A 106 8.38 7.53 -9.16
N VAL A 107 7.92 6.31 -8.90
CA VAL A 107 8.76 5.29 -8.29
C VAL A 107 9.20 4.29 -9.34
N ASP A 108 10.50 4.01 -9.37
CA ASP A 108 11.00 2.86 -10.12
C ASP A 108 10.69 1.62 -9.29
N ALA A 109 9.78 0.78 -9.78
CA ALA A 109 9.35 -0.41 -9.04
C ALA A 109 10.52 -1.34 -8.72
N GLU A 110 11.58 -1.33 -9.55
CA GLU A 110 12.76 -2.14 -9.29
C GLU A 110 13.51 -1.68 -8.04
N ALA A 111 13.36 -0.43 -7.65
CA ALA A 111 14.02 0.09 -6.45
C ALA A 111 13.50 -0.55 -5.16
N LEU A 112 12.35 -1.24 -5.21
CA LEU A 112 11.81 -1.98 -4.07
C LEU A 112 12.55 -3.30 -3.81
N LEU A 113 13.25 -3.78 -4.81
CA LEU A 113 13.93 -5.05 -4.74
C LEU A 113 15.34 -4.89 -4.21
#